data_8e6eb151c2216dd0421e17c288be5359
#
_entry.id   8e6eb151c2216dd0421e17c288be5359
#
_cell.length_a   1.000
_cell.length_b   1.000
_cell.length_c   1.000
_cell.angle_alpha   90.00
_cell.angle_beta   90.00
_cell.angle_gamma   90.00
#
_symmetry.space_group_name_H-M   'P 1'
#
loop_
_entity.id
_entity.type
_entity.pdbx_description
1 polymer ?
#
loop_
_entity_poly.entity_id
_entity_poly.type
_entity_poly.pdbx_seq_one_letter_code
_entity_poly.pdbx_strand_id
1 'polypeptide(L)'
;MKNITTLDGYKYILIYRQPTTMNTMCVYKIQNGNEDPVYFLASSEISERSIQRHTFNEMKTHIAPQHYEGFFKDEFTAILMAKNVAMDSYITLQKSALAKAQKALAQITEELVNLQSKISWENCDAYNRYYDSQDELRKAAVIRERGDKNND
;
A
#
# COMPACT_ATOMS: atom_id res chain seq x y z
N MET A 1 3.79 -33.22 -10.57
CA MET A 1 4.54 -32.00 -10.97
C MET A 1 4.78 -32.06 -12.46
N LYS A 2 4.53 -31.01 -13.19
CA LYS A 2 4.70 -30.98 -14.65
C LYS A 2 6.14 -30.67 -14.97
N ASN A 3 6.81 -31.58 -15.69
CA ASN A 3 8.16 -31.38 -16.16
C ASN A 3 8.11 -30.72 -17.53
N ILE A 4 8.75 -29.59 -17.70
CA ILE A 4 8.83 -28.86 -18.96
C ILE A 4 10.27 -28.91 -19.42
N THR A 5 10.50 -29.23 -20.69
CA THR A 5 11.84 -29.45 -21.21
C THR A 5 12.19 -28.38 -22.24
N THR A 6 13.40 -27.82 -22.13
CA THR A 6 13.99 -26.88 -23.12
C THR A 6 14.35 -27.60 -24.41
N LEU A 7 14.69 -26.86 -25.47
CA LEU A 7 15.14 -27.41 -26.75
C LEU A 7 16.38 -28.30 -26.64
N ASP A 8 17.28 -28.00 -25.72
CA ASP A 8 18.54 -28.73 -25.45
C ASP A 8 18.43 -29.76 -24.30
N GLY A 9 17.18 -30.07 -23.86
CA GLY A 9 16.91 -31.22 -22.98
C GLY A 9 16.91 -30.91 -21.49
N TYR A 10 17.15 -29.66 -21.05
CA TYR A 10 17.06 -29.32 -19.64
C TYR A 10 15.61 -29.34 -19.13
N LYS A 11 15.40 -30.05 -18.03
CA LYS A 11 14.08 -30.20 -17.38
C LYS A 11 13.90 -29.11 -16.34
N TYR A 12 12.82 -28.34 -16.46
CA TYR A 12 12.35 -27.36 -15.50
C TYR A 12 11.22 -27.96 -14.68
N ILE A 13 11.41 -28.00 -13.38
CA ILE A 13 10.43 -28.53 -12.42
C ILE A 13 10.14 -27.39 -11.44
N LEU A 14 8.91 -26.91 -11.42
CA LEU A 14 8.47 -25.93 -10.40
C LEU A 14 8.37 -26.64 -9.05
N ILE A 15 9.25 -26.31 -8.11
CA ILE A 15 9.33 -26.94 -6.79
C ILE A 15 8.75 -26.07 -5.67
N TYR A 16 8.69 -24.76 -5.88
CA TYR A 16 8.15 -23.82 -4.90
C TYR A 16 7.45 -22.67 -5.59
N ARG A 17 6.32 -22.25 -5.01
CA ARG A 17 5.52 -21.12 -5.48
C ARG A 17 4.95 -20.36 -4.28
N GLN A 18 5.20 -19.06 -4.22
CA GLN A 18 4.63 -18.19 -3.20
C GLN A 18 4.07 -16.92 -3.84
N PRO A 19 2.75 -16.71 -3.79
CA PRO A 19 2.16 -15.45 -4.19
C PRO A 19 2.68 -14.31 -3.31
N THR A 20 2.98 -13.19 -3.93
CA THR A 20 3.25 -11.92 -3.26
C THR A 20 2.16 -10.93 -3.63
N THR A 21 2.21 -9.73 -3.06
CA THR A 21 1.23 -8.67 -3.37
C THR A 21 1.31 -8.14 -4.81
N MET A 22 2.45 -8.33 -5.47
CA MET A 22 2.67 -7.82 -6.83
C MET A 22 3.02 -8.94 -7.82
N ASN A 23 3.66 -10.01 -7.36
CA ASN A 23 4.24 -11.06 -8.18
C ASN A 23 3.99 -12.44 -7.56
N THR A 24 4.46 -13.48 -8.23
CA THR A 24 4.51 -14.83 -7.66
C THR A 24 5.94 -15.31 -7.70
N MET A 25 6.58 -15.43 -6.53
CA MET A 25 7.92 -15.99 -6.45
C MET A 25 7.88 -17.49 -6.77
N CYS A 26 8.70 -17.92 -7.70
CA CYS A 26 8.78 -19.29 -8.19
C CYS A 26 10.20 -19.80 -8.09
N VAL A 27 10.40 -21.03 -7.61
CA VAL A 27 11.69 -21.71 -7.66
C VAL A 27 11.56 -22.92 -8.58
N TYR A 28 12.42 -22.94 -9.59
CA TYR A 28 12.54 -24.05 -10.54
C TYR A 28 13.79 -24.86 -10.24
N LYS A 29 13.65 -26.18 -10.12
CA LYS A 29 14.76 -27.11 -10.21
C LYS A 29 15.04 -27.37 -11.70
N ILE A 30 16.28 -27.16 -12.13
CA ILE A 30 16.71 -27.33 -13.52
C ILE A 30 17.76 -28.42 -13.55
N GLN A 31 17.58 -29.43 -14.39
CA GLN A 31 18.46 -30.60 -14.47
C GLN A 31 18.51 -31.14 -15.89
N ASN A 32 19.70 -31.56 -16.31
CA ASN A 32 19.92 -32.29 -17.56
C ASN A 32 20.58 -33.65 -17.25
N GLY A 33 19.86 -34.72 -17.59
CA GLY A 33 20.39 -36.09 -17.34
C GLY A 33 20.75 -36.31 -15.87
N ASN A 34 22.00 -36.72 -15.62
CA ASN A 34 22.56 -37.00 -14.30
C ASN A 34 23.40 -35.83 -13.73
N GLU A 35 23.37 -34.66 -14.37
CA GLU A 35 24.06 -33.47 -13.85
C GLU A 35 23.46 -32.99 -12.52
N ASP A 36 24.29 -32.34 -11.72
CA ASP A 36 23.81 -31.70 -10.49
C ASP A 36 22.76 -30.66 -10.82
N PRO A 37 21.65 -30.63 -10.12
CA PRO A 37 20.59 -29.67 -10.38
C PRO A 37 21.01 -28.23 -10.04
N VAL A 38 20.50 -27.29 -10.82
CA VAL A 38 20.59 -25.85 -10.54
C VAL A 38 19.19 -25.35 -10.19
N TYR A 39 19.12 -24.43 -9.24
CA TYR A 39 17.84 -23.86 -8.79
C TYR A 39 17.74 -22.42 -9.25
N PHE A 40 16.67 -22.10 -9.93
CA PHE A 40 16.41 -20.78 -10.46
C PHE A 40 15.24 -20.12 -9.71
N LEU A 41 15.52 -18.95 -9.12
CA LEU A 41 14.53 -18.12 -8.49
C LEU A 41 14.03 -17.08 -9.49
N ALA A 42 12.72 -17.10 -9.75
CA ALA A 42 12.04 -16.18 -10.66
C ALA A 42 10.98 -15.36 -9.91
N SER A 43 10.86 -14.10 -10.26
CA SER A 43 9.82 -13.17 -9.73
C SER A 43 8.44 -13.38 -10.36
N SER A 44 8.33 -14.29 -11.32
CA SER A 44 7.06 -14.68 -11.92
C SER A 44 7.14 -16.11 -12.47
N GLU A 45 5.96 -16.71 -12.67
CA GLU A 45 5.90 -18.02 -13.32
C GLU A 45 6.31 -17.92 -14.80
N ILE A 46 7.26 -18.76 -15.21
CA ILE A 46 7.72 -18.80 -16.60
C ILE A 46 6.75 -19.65 -17.41
N SER A 47 6.30 -19.14 -18.54
CA SER A 47 5.34 -19.89 -19.38
C SER A 47 6.01 -21.16 -19.93
N GLU A 48 5.25 -22.26 -19.98
CA GLU A 48 5.69 -23.53 -20.56
C GLU A 48 6.23 -23.34 -21.99
N ARG A 49 5.51 -22.51 -22.77
CA ARG A 49 5.87 -22.20 -24.15
C ARG A 49 7.25 -21.51 -24.26
N SER A 50 7.59 -20.65 -23.29
CA SER A 50 8.90 -20.02 -23.24
C SER A 50 9.98 -21.04 -22.98
N ILE A 51 9.80 -21.95 -22.02
CA ILE A 51 10.77 -22.99 -21.71
C ILE A 51 10.96 -23.92 -22.92
N GLN A 52 9.90 -24.37 -23.57
CA GLN A 52 9.94 -25.29 -24.69
C GLN A 52 10.57 -24.71 -25.97
N ARG A 53 10.64 -23.40 -26.12
CA ARG A 53 11.12 -22.72 -27.33
C ARG A 53 12.56 -22.23 -27.24
N HIS A 54 13.17 -22.36 -26.08
CA HIS A 54 14.52 -21.85 -25.84
C HIS A 54 15.45 -22.95 -25.33
N THR A 55 16.72 -22.77 -25.58
CA THR A 55 17.82 -23.54 -24.95
C THR A 55 18.03 -23.02 -23.52
N PHE A 56 18.74 -23.80 -22.71
CA PHE A 56 19.06 -23.38 -21.33
C PHE A 56 19.88 -22.08 -21.30
N ASN A 57 20.79 -21.90 -22.27
CA ASN A 57 21.56 -20.66 -22.35
C ASN A 57 20.70 -19.45 -22.71
N GLU A 58 19.77 -19.59 -23.64
CA GLU A 58 18.83 -18.52 -23.98
C GLU A 58 17.90 -18.20 -22.80
N MET A 59 17.47 -19.21 -22.05
CA MET A 59 16.73 -19.00 -20.80
C MET A 59 17.53 -18.18 -19.79
N LYS A 60 18.83 -18.44 -19.63
CA LYS A 60 19.69 -17.66 -18.74
C LYS A 60 19.90 -16.22 -19.21
N THR A 61 20.11 -16.02 -20.50
CA THR A 61 20.54 -14.72 -21.04
C THR A 61 19.41 -13.81 -21.44
N HIS A 62 18.28 -14.36 -21.89
CA HIS A 62 17.15 -13.57 -22.39
C HIS A 62 15.95 -13.52 -21.44
N ILE A 63 15.68 -14.61 -20.73
CA ILE A 63 14.50 -14.71 -19.86
C ILE A 63 14.85 -14.40 -18.40
N ALA A 64 15.99 -14.92 -17.92
CA ALA A 64 16.42 -14.66 -16.54
C ALA A 64 16.57 -13.17 -16.21
N PRO A 65 17.11 -12.28 -17.07
CA PRO A 65 17.15 -10.85 -16.76
C PRO A 65 15.80 -10.18 -16.54
N GLN A 66 14.74 -10.71 -17.12
CA GLN A 66 13.37 -10.16 -16.99
C GLN A 66 12.67 -10.65 -15.72
N HIS A 67 13.06 -11.83 -15.23
CA HIS A 67 12.45 -12.50 -14.08
C HIS A 67 13.45 -12.74 -12.95
N TYR A 68 14.64 -12.13 -13.05
CA TYR A 68 15.81 -12.48 -12.28
C TYR A 68 15.66 -12.19 -10.79
N GLU A 69 15.95 -13.24 -10.04
CA GLU A 69 16.36 -13.15 -8.65
C GLU A 69 17.65 -13.96 -8.40
N GLY A 70 17.93 -15.00 -9.16
CA GLY A 70 19.22 -15.69 -9.14
C GLY A 70 19.19 -17.17 -9.46
N PHE A 71 20.40 -17.70 -9.67
CA PHE A 71 20.67 -19.14 -9.75
C PHE A 71 21.40 -19.60 -8.49
N PHE A 72 20.97 -20.72 -7.92
CA PHE A 72 21.49 -21.30 -6.68
C PHE A 72 21.90 -22.75 -6.93
N LYS A 73 22.92 -23.22 -6.19
CA LYS A 73 23.34 -24.60 -6.23
C LYS A 73 22.55 -25.52 -5.32
N ASP A 74 21.81 -24.93 -4.39
CA ASP A 74 21.11 -25.65 -3.34
C ASP A 74 19.64 -25.17 -3.21
N GLU A 75 18.75 -26.16 -3.06
CA GLU A 75 17.30 -25.98 -3.00
C GLU A 75 16.87 -25.14 -1.82
N PHE A 76 17.44 -25.39 -0.66
CA PHE A 76 17.09 -24.71 0.57
C PHE A 76 17.36 -23.20 0.46
N THR A 77 18.55 -22.84 -0.03
CA THR A 77 18.92 -21.44 -0.24
C THR A 77 18.00 -20.76 -1.23
N ALA A 78 17.66 -21.41 -2.34
CA ALA A 78 16.73 -20.83 -3.33
C ALA A 78 15.33 -20.58 -2.75
N ILE A 79 14.80 -21.52 -1.99
CA ILE A 79 13.49 -21.38 -1.33
C ILE A 79 13.54 -20.31 -0.24
N LEU A 80 14.61 -20.26 0.56
CA LEU A 80 14.78 -19.25 1.59
C LEU A 80 14.83 -17.84 0.99
N MET A 81 15.55 -17.66 -0.11
CA MET A 81 15.57 -16.38 -0.84
C MET A 81 14.19 -16.01 -1.39
N ALA A 82 13.44 -16.96 -1.95
CA ALA A 82 12.07 -16.73 -2.39
C ALA A 82 11.16 -16.21 -1.26
N LYS A 83 11.28 -16.80 -0.07
CA LYS A 83 10.55 -16.38 1.13
C LYS A 83 10.94 -14.97 1.59
N ASN A 84 12.24 -14.68 1.59
CA ASN A 84 12.75 -13.36 1.99
C ASN A 84 12.27 -12.25 1.04
N VAL A 85 12.38 -12.46 -0.27
CA VAL A 85 11.88 -11.49 -1.27
C VAL A 85 10.38 -11.28 -1.14
N ALA A 86 9.60 -12.34 -0.90
CA ALA A 86 8.17 -12.24 -0.67
C ALA A 86 7.85 -11.45 0.61
N MET A 87 8.60 -11.67 1.69
CA MET A 87 8.43 -10.95 2.95
C MET A 87 8.78 -9.46 2.80
N ASP A 88 9.89 -9.14 2.15
CA ASP A 88 10.31 -7.75 1.91
C ASP A 88 9.26 -6.98 1.08
N SER A 89 8.70 -7.63 0.06
CA SER A 89 7.60 -7.06 -0.74
C SER A 89 6.37 -6.78 0.12
N TYR A 90 6.01 -7.69 1.03
CA TYR A 90 4.90 -7.51 1.95
C TYR A 90 5.14 -6.35 2.93
N ILE A 91 6.33 -6.30 3.54
CA ILE A 91 6.73 -5.22 4.46
C ILE A 91 6.68 -3.86 3.75
N THR A 92 7.18 -3.79 2.52
CA THR A 92 7.17 -2.55 1.71
C THR A 92 5.74 -2.07 1.44
N LEU A 93 4.83 -3.00 1.10
CA LEU A 93 3.42 -2.68 0.91
C LEU A 93 2.78 -2.14 2.21
N GLN A 94 3.02 -2.81 3.34
CA GLN A 94 2.48 -2.39 4.64
C GLN A 94 3.00 -1.01 5.04
N LYS A 95 4.30 -0.72 4.84
CA LYS A 95 4.87 0.62 5.08
C LYS A 95 4.20 1.68 4.21
N SER A 96 3.95 1.40 2.93
CA SER A 96 3.26 2.31 2.02
C SER A 96 1.81 2.57 2.44
N ALA A 97 1.09 1.52 2.85
CA ALA A 97 -0.28 1.64 3.35
C ALA A 97 -0.35 2.47 4.64
N LEU A 98 0.59 2.23 5.57
CA LEU A 98 0.71 2.99 6.81
C LEU A 98 0.97 4.48 6.54
N ALA A 99 1.90 4.79 5.65
CA ALA A 99 2.20 6.18 5.27
C ALA A 99 0.98 6.90 4.67
N LYS A 100 0.20 6.21 3.82
CA LYS A 100 -1.06 6.75 3.28
C LYS A 100 -2.10 7.00 4.37
N ALA A 101 -2.26 6.08 5.31
CA ALA A 101 -3.19 6.22 6.43
C ALA A 101 -2.80 7.37 7.36
N GLN A 102 -1.51 7.53 7.66
CA GLN A 102 -0.99 8.65 8.46
C GLN A 102 -1.27 10.00 7.78
N LYS A 103 -1.06 10.08 6.46
CA LYS A 103 -1.36 11.31 5.71
C LYS A 103 -2.86 11.65 5.74
N ALA A 104 -3.73 10.66 5.56
CA ALA A 104 -5.18 10.86 5.64
C ALA A 104 -5.62 11.30 7.04
N LEU A 105 -5.05 10.71 8.09
CA LEU A 105 -5.32 11.11 9.47
C LEU A 105 -4.90 12.55 9.75
N ALA A 106 -3.74 12.98 9.26
CA ALA A 106 -3.27 14.35 9.41
C ALA A 106 -4.24 15.36 8.73
N GLN A 107 -4.72 15.04 7.53
CA GLN A 107 -5.71 15.87 6.82
C GLN A 107 -7.02 16.00 7.60
N ILE A 108 -7.57 14.90 8.09
CA ILE A 108 -8.81 14.90 8.89
C ILE A 108 -8.61 15.71 10.19
N THR A 109 -7.45 15.58 10.83
CA THR A 109 -7.15 16.34 12.05
C THR A 109 -7.12 17.84 11.76
N GLU A 110 -6.51 18.27 10.67
CA GLU A 110 -6.48 19.67 10.25
C GLU A 110 -7.87 20.20 9.95
N GLU A 111 -8.72 19.44 9.24
CA GLU A 111 -10.11 19.79 8.97
C GLU A 111 -10.93 19.93 10.25
N LEU A 112 -10.75 19.02 11.23
CA LEU A 112 -11.42 19.11 12.53
C LEU A 112 -11.02 20.36 13.31
N VAL A 113 -9.74 20.72 13.34
CA VAL A 113 -9.27 21.94 13.98
C VAL A 113 -9.88 23.17 13.32
N ASN A 114 -9.94 23.20 12.00
CA ASN A 114 -10.55 24.29 11.24
C ASN A 114 -12.06 24.42 11.53
N LEU A 115 -12.78 23.30 11.60
CA LEU A 115 -14.20 23.29 11.95
C LEU A 115 -14.45 23.75 13.40
N GLN A 116 -13.64 23.29 14.35
CA GLN A 116 -13.74 23.71 15.74
C GLN A 116 -13.52 25.22 15.91
N SER A 117 -12.51 25.79 15.22
CA SER A 117 -12.30 27.25 15.26
C SER A 117 -13.49 28.01 14.65
N LYS A 118 -14.05 27.53 13.54
CA LYS A 118 -15.22 28.14 12.89
C LYS A 118 -16.44 28.14 13.80
N ILE A 119 -16.76 27.00 14.43
CA ILE A 119 -17.87 26.87 15.38
C ILE A 119 -17.66 27.80 16.59
N SER A 120 -16.44 27.92 17.09
CA SER A 120 -16.12 28.83 18.20
C SER A 120 -16.41 30.29 17.86
N TRP A 121 -16.01 30.74 16.67
CA TRP A 121 -16.30 32.12 16.21
C TRP A 121 -17.78 32.37 15.99
N GLU A 122 -18.51 31.45 15.36
CA GLU A 122 -19.96 31.57 15.14
C GLU A 122 -20.72 31.61 16.45
N ASN A 123 -20.30 30.83 17.44
CA ASN A 123 -20.92 30.87 18.76
C ASN A 123 -20.64 32.18 19.53
N CYS A 124 -19.42 32.73 19.43
CA CYS A 124 -19.07 34.01 20.00
C CYS A 124 -19.91 35.16 19.38
N ASP A 125 -20.05 35.18 18.07
CA ASP A 125 -20.81 36.19 17.36
C ASP A 125 -22.31 36.12 17.67
N ALA A 126 -22.86 34.93 17.74
CA ALA A 126 -24.27 34.72 18.12
C ALA A 126 -24.52 35.14 19.57
N TYR A 127 -23.61 34.84 20.48
CA TYR A 127 -23.68 35.24 21.88
C TYR A 127 -23.61 36.77 22.03
N ASN A 128 -22.67 37.42 21.36
CA ASN A 128 -22.50 38.86 21.40
C ASN A 128 -23.76 39.55 20.84
N ARG A 129 -24.30 39.12 19.72
CA ARG A 129 -25.54 39.66 19.14
C ARG A 129 -26.75 39.51 20.08
N TYR A 130 -26.84 38.41 20.81
CA TYR A 130 -27.87 38.21 21.80
C TYR A 130 -27.78 39.23 22.95
N TYR A 131 -26.62 39.48 23.49
CA TYR A 131 -26.40 40.42 24.58
C TYR A 131 -26.62 41.86 24.12
N ASP A 132 -26.15 42.24 22.94
CA ASP A 132 -26.40 43.56 22.39
C ASP A 132 -27.90 43.85 22.21
N SER A 133 -28.68 42.87 21.73
CA SER A 133 -30.13 43.00 21.58
C SER A 133 -30.86 43.14 22.93
N GLN A 134 -30.37 42.42 23.97
CA GLN A 134 -30.95 42.55 25.33
C GLN A 134 -30.64 43.93 25.96
N ASP A 135 -29.46 44.47 25.70
CA ASP A 135 -29.07 45.79 26.21
C ASP A 135 -29.90 46.92 25.54
N GLU A 136 -30.17 46.80 24.25
CA GLU A 136 -31.04 47.71 23.52
C GLU A 136 -32.48 47.65 24.02
N LEU A 137 -33.00 46.46 24.30
CA LEU A 137 -34.34 46.29 24.88
C LEU A 137 -34.46 46.92 26.28
N ARG A 138 -33.41 46.76 27.11
CA ARG A 138 -33.35 47.38 28.43
C ARG A 138 -33.32 48.91 28.34
N LYS A 139 -32.55 49.49 27.44
CA LYS A 139 -32.47 50.91 27.18
C LYS A 139 -33.83 51.46 26.74
N ALA A 140 -34.52 50.77 25.83
CA ALA A 140 -35.84 51.13 25.35
C ALA A 140 -36.89 51.07 26.46
N ALA A 141 -36.84 50.10 27.38
CA ALA A 141 -37.75 50.00 28.52
C ALA A 141 -37.56 51.18 29.50
N VAL A 142 -36.33 51.55 29.81
CA VAL A 142 -36.02 52.71 30.69
C VAL A 142 -36.51 54.04 30.10
N ILE A 143 -36.41 54.19 28.79
CA ILE A 143 -36.93 55.40 28.11
C ILE A 143 -38.43 55.48 28.21
N ARG A 144 -39.14 54.35 28.01
CA ARG A 144 -40.62 54.31 28.19
C ARG A 144 -41.04 54.67 29.59
N GLU A 145 -40.44 54.08 30.63
CA GLU A 145 -40.74 54.40 32.01
C GLU A 145 -40.52 55.87 32.42
N ARG A 146 -39.53 56.53 31.78
CA ARG A 146 -39.25 57.94 31.98
C ARG A 146 -40.26 58.84 31.23
N GLY A 147 -40.70 58.38 30.05
CA GLY A 147 -41.70 59.10 29.25
C GLY A 147 -43.06 59.13 29.92
N ASP A 148 -43.49 58.05 30.53
CA ASP A 148 -44.78 57.94 31.23
C ASP A 148 -44.82 58.76 32.53
N LYS A 149 -43.71 59.05 33.19
CA LYS A 149 -43.63 59.87 34.41
C LYS A 149 -43.64 61.40 34.15
N ASN A 150 -43.48 61.81 32.90
CA ASN A 150 -43.58 63.27 32.55
C ASN A 150 -44.87 63.69 31.97
N ASN A 151 -45.90 62.81 31.94
CA ASN A 151 -47.26 63.13 31.44
C ASN A 151 -48.35 63.13 32.52
N ASP A 152 -48.00 63.06 33.82
CA ASP A 152 -48.85 63.28 34.96
C ASP A 152 -48.46 64.64 35.64
#